data_3ef6a47e5576a1bf0dc6143da60b14ee
#
_entry.id   3ef6a47e5576a1bf0dc6143da60b14ee
#
_cell.length_a   1.000
_cell.length_b   1.000
_cell.length_c   1.000
_cell.angle_alpha   90.00
_cell.angle_beta   90.00
_cell.angle_gamma   90.00
#
_symmetry.space_group_name_H-M   'P 1'
#
loop_
_entity.id
_entity.type
_entity.pdbx_description
1 polymer ?
#
loop_
_entity_poly.entity_id
_entity_poly.type
_entity_poly.pdbx_seq_one_letter_code
_entity_poly.pdbx_strand_id
1 'polypeptide(L)'
;MTTASCQRKAPAGPAALPGVFRHAGRVVFPLLMAAALSVSAPGGTQAEERSAAPMEARVNALIPELEAYIQSGMKAFDVPGLAIGIVTGDRLIYAKGFGLRSKSGGAAVDPKTVFQIGSAAKGFLATTMAIAVDRGKFHWGDRVVDLDPDFQLKDSWVTREFRMFDLLAQRSSLPPYANDMVGILGGDAAAMMRSLRHVEPVSSFRSTFAYTNITHLWAGKIVAKAEAQSDWNAVLARDLFGPLGMQDSSTTAAAIEAAANHADGHRWTPTGTIAVPFTPFFPYGFGGAGDINSNIEDAARWVRLQLGNGSFEGRRIVSPENLAATRSARVAINDKAIYGMGWLTSLTPNGNVVWHNGGTYGFGAYIGMLVDKDVGVIILTNAEQVGFPDAVGAWAFDRLLSNPAVDHAANTLKAATAKFEAADKLFAKPASPRPFPPLAPLAGSFVNPSFGKAALRVDGDALVLDLQGPGSQLKLEPWDGDVFTVRVVARGAFTAVAENMGPRPGGFVQLQIDKDGKLGVLRLSFEDGQAYEFRRE
;
A
#
# COMPACT_ATOMS: atom_id res chain seq x y z
N MET A 1 -43.94 -51.82 -0.27
CA MET A 1 -43.42 -52.28 -1.54
C MET A 1 -42.82 -51.06 -2.22
N THR A 2 -41.59 -50.81 -2.48
CA THR A 2 -40.31 -51.47 -2.49
C THR A 2 -39.26 -50.36 -2.28
N THR A 3 -38.37 -50.60 -1.35
CA THR A 3 -37.22 -49.74 -1.04
C THR A 3 -36.15 -49.86 -2.13
N ALA A 4 -35.62 -48.75 -2.59
CA ALA A 4 -34.36 -48.72 -3.37
C ALA A 4 -33.33 -47.87 -2.66
N SER A 5 -32.33 -48.54 -2.10
CA SER A 5 -31.13 -47.96 -1.47
C SER A 5 -30.16 -47.50 -2.54
N CYS A 6 -29.66 -46.27 -2.46
CA CYS A 6 -28.57 -45.75 -3.28
C CYS A 6 -27.29 -45.68 -2.43
N GLN A 7 -26.40 -46.65 -2.64
CA GLN A 7 -25.06 -46.69 -2.06
C GLN A 7 -24.14 -45.67 -2.78
N ARG A 8 -23.57 -44.72 -2.05
CA ARG A 8 -22.48 -43.87 -2.52
C ARG A 8 -21.14 -44.60 -2.35
N LYS A 9 -20.45 -44.80 -3.45
CA LYS A 9 -19.03 -45.26 -3.46
C LYS A 9 -18.11 -44.09 -3.08
N ALA A 10 -17.20 -44.36 -2.12
CA ALA A 10 -16.07 -43.50 -1.81
C ALA A 10 -14.93 -43.69 -2.82
N PRO A 11 -14.13 -42.67 -3.16
CA PRO A 11 -12.95 -42.84 -4.00
C PRO A 11 -11.75 -43.31 -3.17
N ALA A 12 -10.97 -44.22 -3.79
CA ALA A 12 -9.78 -44.88 -3.26
C ALA A 12 -8.59 -43.89 -3.10
N GLY A 13 -7.84 -44.03 -2.00
CA GLY A 13 -6.57 -43.35 -1.78
C GLY A 13 -5.41 -44.01 -2.55
N PRO A 14 -4.32 -43.29 -2.80
CA PRO A 14 -3.17 -43.85 -3.52
C PRO A 14 -2.27 -44.74 -2.67
N ALA A 15 -1.75 -45.77 -3.34
CA ALA A 15 -0.92 -46.84 -2.81
C ALA A 15 0.48 -46.38 -2.40
N ALA A 16 0.97 -46.99 -1.32
CA ALA A 16 2.35 -46.91 -0.84
C ALA A 16 3.31 -47.76 -1.71
N LEU A 17 4.50 -47.23 -1.95
CA LEU A 17 5.64 -47.99 -2.51
C LEU A 17 6.67 -48.33 -1.41
N PRO A 18 7.36 -49.49 -1.49
CA PRO A 18 8.17 -50.01 -0.42
C PRO A 18 9.62 -49.52 -0.43
N GLY A 19 10.21 -49.47 0.75
CA GLY A 19 11.59 -49.11 0.97
C GLY A 19 12.59 -50.24 0.68
N VAL A 20 13.83 -49.86 0.35
CA VAL A 20 15.01 -50.76 0.36
C VAL A 20 16.22 -50.05 0.98
N PHE A 21 16.61 -50.56 2.07
CA PHE A 21 17.92 -50.79 2.76
C PHE A 21 19.18 -49.99 2.40
N ARG A 22 19.77 -49.54 3.50
CA ARG A 22 21.17 -49.28 3.89
C ARG A 22 22.26 -50.03 3.13
N HIS A 23 23.41 -49.36 2.88
CA HIS A 23 24.74 -49.86 3.31
C HIS A 23 25.74 -48.71 3.46
N ALA A 24 26.46 -48.72 4.57
CA ALA A 24 27.59 -47.86 4.87
C ALA A 24 28.86 -48.50 4.27
N GLY A 25 29.74 -47.68 3.71
CA GLY A 25 31.07 -48.09 3.28
C GLY A 25 32.06 -46.94 3.36
N ARG A 26 32.90 -46.95 4.40
CA ARG A 26 34.15 -46.16 4.50
C ARG A 26 35.13 -46.66 3.46
N VAL A 27 35.77 -45.77 2.71
CA VAL A 27 37.05 -46.03 2.04
C VAL A 27 37.97 -44.81 2.14
N VAL A 28 39.20 -45.15 2.50
CA VAL A 28 40.36 -44.36 2.85
C VAL A 28 41.04 -43.78 1.61
N PHE A 29 41.61 -42.56 1.75
CA PHE A 29 42.54 -41.94 0.78
C PHE A 29 43.82 -42.75 0.58
N PRO A 30 44.43 -42.68 -0.60
CA PRO A 30 45.86 -42.37 -0.63
C PRO A 30 46.20 -41.18 -1.54
N LEU A 31 47.15 -40.39 -1.04
CA LEU A 31 47.94 -39.41 -1.78
C LEU A 31 48.72 -40.10 -2.92
N LEU A 32 48.71 -39.48 -4.09
CA LEU A 32 49.75 -39.69 -5.11
C LEU A 32 50.12 -38.35 -5.74
N MET A 33 51.37 -37.96 -5.49
CA MET A 33 52.13 -36.96 -6.23
C MET A 33 52.31 -37.39 -7.69
N ALA A 34 52.06 -36.50 -8.64
CA ALA A 34 52.60 -36.66 -9.98
C ALA A 34 52.83 -35.30 -10.64
N ALA A 35 53.98 -35.23 -11.24
CA ALA A 35 54.78 -34.15 -11.80
C ALA A 35 54.07 -33.25 -12.80
N ALA A 36 54.52 -31.99 -12.85
CA ALA A 36 54.24 -31.00 -13.84
C ALA A 36 54.75 -31.39 -15.25
N LEU A 37 53.82 -31.35 -16.21
CA LEU A 37 54.15 -31.23 -17.64
C LEU A 37 53.47 -29.96 -18.16
N SER A 38 54.26 -28.96 -18.44
CA SER A 38 53.85 -27.73 -19.11
C SER A 38 53.57 -28.02 -20.59
N VAL A 39 52.27 -28.00 -20.94
CA VAL A 39 51.83 -27.95 -22.34
C VAL A 39 51.33 -26.52 -22.60
N SER A 40 52.10 -25.77 -23.39
CA SER A 40 51.67 -24.49 -23.94
C SER A 40 50.54 -24.73 -24.93
N ALA A 41 49.34 -24.28 -24.60
CA ALA A 41 48.22 -24.21 -25.54
C ALA A 41 48.11 -22.79 -26.09
N PRO A 42 47.84 -22.63 -27.41
CA PRO A 42 47.79 -21.31 -28.03
C PRO A 42 46.46 -20.61 -27.77
N GLY A 43 46.54 -19.30 -27.50
CA GLY A 43 45.56 -18.31 -27.84
C GLY A 43 44.11 -18.61 -27.47
N GLY A 44 43.78 -18.60 -26.16
CA GLY A 44 42.41 -18.33 -25.73
C GLY A 44 42.09 -16.87 -25.98
N THR A 45 41.16 -16.55 -26.84
CA THR A 45 40.53 -15.23 -26.94
C THR A 45 40.03 -14.85 -25.56
N GLN A 46 40.70 -13.86 -24.95
CA GLN A 46 40.13 -13.12 -23.83
C GLN A 46 38.82 -12.51 -24.35
N ALA A 47 37.69 -13.10 -23.93
CA ALA A 47 36.47 -12.35 -23.90
C ALA A 47 36.78 -11.12 -23.02
N GLU A 48 36.90 -9.96 -23.64
CA GLU A 48 36.88 -8.68 -22.95
C GLU A 48 35.63 -8.72 -22.08
N GLU A 49 35.79 -8.89 -20.76
CA GLU A 49 34.83 -8.39 -19.79
C GLU A 49 34.71 -6.89 -20.09
N ARG A 50 33.71 -6.53 -20.90
CA ARG A 50 33.28 -5.15 -21.01
C ARG A 50 32.95 -4.72 -19.58
N SER A 51 33.88 -4.04 -18.94
CA SER A 51 33.66 -3.37 -17.65
C SER A 51 32.37 -2.57 -17.80
N ALA A 52 31.31 -3.01 -17.15
CA ALA A 52 30.04 -2.30 -17.17
C ALA A 52 30.32 -0.86 -16.70
N ALA A 53 29.88 0.13 -17.48
CA ALA A 53 30.05 1.54 -17.10
C ALA A 53 29.56 1.76 -15.67
N PRO A 54 30.22 2.61 -14.86
CA PRO A 54 29.76 2.93 -13.52
C PRO A 54 28.27 3.30 -13.54
N MET A 55 27.50 2.91 -12.54
CA MET A 55 26.04 3.10 -12.51
C MET A 55 25.65 4.56 -12.75
N GLU A 56 26.39 5.50 -12.22
CA GLU A 56 26.18 6.94 -12.47
C GLU A 56 26.29 7.31 -13.96
N ALA A 57 27.24 6.76 -14.69
CA ALA A 57 27.37 6.99 -16.13
C ALA A 57 26.17 6.39 -16.91
N ARG A 58 25.67 5.23 -16.48
CA ARG A 58 24.46 4.62 -17.05
C ARG A 58 23.21 5.47 -16.80
N VAL A 59 23.06 6.00 -15.59
CA VAL A 59 21.98 6.93 -15.25
C VAL A 59 22.07 8.19 -16.10
N ASN A 60 23.24 8.83 -16.18
CA ASN A 60 23.41 10.05 -16.99
C ASN A 60 23.08 9.82 -18.47
N ALA A 61 23.45 8.69 -19.03
CA ALA A 61 23.12 8.32 -20.41
C ALA A 61 21.61 8.08 -20.61
N LEU A 62 20.90 7.65 -19.56
CA LEU A 62 19.46 7.35 -19.62
C LEU A 62 18.57 8.61 -19.51
N ILE A 63 19.05 9.69 -18.90
CA ILE A 63 18.24 10.89 -18.60
C ILE A 63 17.43 11.40 -19.79
N PRO A 64 17.97 11.60 -21.00
CA PRO A 64 17.20 12.14 -22.12
C PRO A 64 16.01 11.25 -22.52
N GLU A 65 16.21 9.91 -22.52
CA GLU A 65 15.15 8.95 -22.83
C GLU A 65 14.10 8.90 -21.71
N LEU A 66 14.54 8.97 -20.45
CA LEU A 66 13.67 9.02 -19.29
C LEU A 66 12.79 10.27 -19.28
N GLU A 67 13.34 11.44 -19.58
CA GLU A 67 12.58 12.68 -19.68
C GLU A 67 11.51 12.60 -20.79
N ALA A 68 11.85 12.07 -21.95
CA ALA A 68 10.90 11.86 -23.04
C ALA A 68 9.78 10.88 -22.65
N TYR A 69 10.13 9.79 -21.95
CA TYR A 69 9.17 8.80 -21.44
C TYR A 69 8.21 9.41 -20.41
N ILE A 70 8.73 10.21 -19.47
CA ILE A 70 7.93 10.94 -18.47
C ILE A 70 6.97 11.90 -19.17
N GLN A 71 7.44 12.74 -20.09
CA GLN A 71 6.60 13.73 -20.78
C GLN A 71 5.49 13.07 -21.59
N SER A 72 5.80 11.99 -22.30
CA SER A 72 4.81 11.21 -23.05
C SER A 72 3.76 10.60 -22.13
N GLY A 73 4.18 10.01 -21.01
CA GLY A 73 3.28 9.42 -20.02
C GLY A 73 2.42 10.46 -19.32
N MET A 74 2.99 11.59 -18.88
CA MET A 74 2.23 12.70 -18.29
C MET A 74 1.10 13.16 -19.21
N LYS A 75 1.38 13.29 -20.51
CA LYS A 75 0.36 13.64 -21.51
C LYS A 75 -0.72 12.56 -21.63
N ALA A 76 -0.33 11.28 -21.66
CA ALA A 76 -1.25 10.17 -21.83
C ALA A 76 -2.18 9.98 -20.63
N PHE A 77 -1.68 10.16 -19.41
CA PHE A 77 -2.43 10.08 -18.17
C PHE A 77 -3.05 11.41 -17.72
N ASP A 78 -2.81 12.51 -18.44
CA ASP A 78 -3.22 13.87 -18.03
C ASP A 78 -2.70 14.24 -16.62
N VAL A 79 -1.45 13.87 -16.30
CA VAL A 79 -0.81 14.19 -15.01
C VAL A 79 -0.35 15.64 -15.03
N PRO A 80 -0.87 16.53 -14.14
CA PRO A 80 -0.52 17.95 -14.18
C PRO A 80 0.94 18.24 -13.84
N GLY A 81 1.50 17.50 -12.84
CA GLY A 81 2.84 17.70 -12.36
C GLY A 81 3.50 16.42 -11.84
N LEU A 82 4.82 16.35 -12.02
CA LEU A 82 5.66 15.26 -11.56
C LEU A 82 7.01 15.80 -11.10
N ALA A 83 7.54 15.28 -10.01
CA ALA A 83 8.93 15.45 -9.61
C ALA A 83 9.63 14.09 -9.58
N ILE A 84 10.89 14.06 -10.05
CA ILE A 84 11.73 12.85 -10.04
C ILE A 84 13.10 13.16 -9.44
N GLY A 85 13.65 12.20 -8.68
CA GLY A 85 15.02 12.20 -8.20
C GLY A 85 15.69 10.86 -8.43
N ILE A 86 17.00 10.90 -8.76
CA ILE A 86 17.83 9.70 -8.88
C ILE A 86 19.05 9.85 -7.97
N VAL A 87 19.21 8.89 -7.07
CA VAL A 87 20.32 8.79 -6.13
C VAL A 87 21.26 7.69 -6.60
N THR A 88 22.58 7.97 -6.59
CA THR A 88 23.60 6.93 -6.73
C THR A 88 24.61 7.06 -5.59
N GLY A 89 24.87 5.94 -4.92
CA GLY A 89 25.70 5.95 -3.71
C GLY A 89 25.11 6.88 -2.65
N ASP A 90 25.86 7.92 -2.29
CA ASP A 90 25.47 8.90 -1.28
C ASP A 90 25.02 10.27 -1.85
N ARG A 91 24.73 10.36 -3.17
CA ARG A 91 24.42 11.65 -3.84
C ARG A 91 23.12 11.60 -4.63
N LEU A 92 22.34 12.66 -4.53
CA LEU A 92 21.27 12.98 -5.48
C LEU A 92 21.91 13.54 -6.75
N ILE A 93 22.00 12.73 -7.81
CA ILE A 93 22.71 13.10 -9.05
C ILE A 93 21.79 13.70 -10.10
N TYR A 94 20.50 13.47 -9.98
CA TYR A 94 19.49 14.05 -10.86
C TYR A 94 18.24 14.39 -10.07
N ALA A 95 17.73 15.60 -10.23
CA ALA A 95 16.46 16.05 -9.66
C ALA A 95 15.78 17.02 -10.62
N LYS A 96 14.52 16.78 -10.98
CA LYS A 96 13.76 17.62 -11.90
C LYS A 96 12.27 17.57 -11.62
N GLY A 97 11.62 18.74 -11.78
CA GLY A 97 10.17 18.87 -11.85
C GLY A 97 9.69 18.99 -13.31
N PHE A 98 8.49 18.53 -13.55
CA PHE A 98 7.78 18.59 -14.81
C PHE A 98 6.35 19.10 -14.59
N GLY A 99 5.85 19.95 -15.46
CA GLY A 99 4.47 20.44 -15.40
C GLY A 99 4.22 21.43 -14.26
N LEU A 100 3.00 21.44 -13.75
CA LEU A 100 2.48 22.45 -12.82
C LEU A 100 2.06 21.82 -11.48
N ARG A 101 2.16 22.62 -10.42
CA ARG A 101 1.67 22.23 -9.08
C ARG A 101 0.16 22.08 -9.03
N SER A 102 -0.58 22.77 -9.89
CA SER A 102 -2.03 22.68 -10.02
C SER A 102 -2.45 22.78 -11.49
N LYS A 103 -3.45 22.01 -11.90
CA LYS A 103 -4.03 22.08 -13.25
C LYS A 103 -4.81 23.38 -13.49
N SER A 104 -5.33 23.99 -12.43
CA SER A 104 -6.02 25.28 -12.49
C SER A 104 -5.09 26.47 -12.77
N GLY A 105 -3.78 26.24 -12.91
CA GLY A 105 -2.73 27.23 -13.05
C GLY A 105 -1.81 27.23 -11.82
N GLY A 106 -0.73 27.98 -11.88
CA GLY A 106 0.20 28.09 -10.76
C GLY A 106 1.66 27.91 -11.18
N ALA A 107 2.53 27.82 -10.19
CA ALA A 107 3.96 27.65 -10.42
C ALA A 107 4.29 26.26 -10.94
N ALA A 108 5.44 26.14 -11.61
CA ALA A 108 5.98 24.88 -12.04
C ALA A 108 6.32 23.99 -10.83
N VAL A 109 6.24 22.69 -11.04
CA VAL A 109 6.82 21.69 -10.11
C VAL A 109 8.34 21.79 -10.16
N ASP A 110 8.98 21.75 -9.00
CA ASP A 110 10.42 21.67 -8.84
C ASP A 110 10.81 20.56 -7.83
N PRO A 111 12.10 20.25 -7.62
CA PRO A 111 12.53 19.21 -6.68
C PRO A 111 12.15 19.44 -5.22
N LYS A 112 11.78 20.67 -4.82
CA LYS A 112 11.33 21.05 -3.48
C LYS A 112 9.83 21.08 -3.33
N THR A 113 9.08 20.90 -4.40
CA THR A 113 7.62 20.84 -4.33
C THR A 113 7.19 19.67 -3.46
N VAL A 114 6.36 19.96 -2.46
CA VAL A 114 5.89 18.95 -1.49
C VAL A 114 4.67 18.23 -2.04
N PHE A 115 4.68 16.90 -1.91
CA PHE A 115 3.59 15.99 -2.29
C PHE A 115 3.25 15.07 -1.11
N GLN A 116 2.04 14.52 -1.08
CA GLN A 116 1.74 13.35 -0.25
C GLN A 116 2.42 12.11 -0.86
N ILE A 117 3.14 11.33 -0.05
CA ILE A 117 3.81 10.12 -0.54
C ILE A 117 3.04 8.82 -0.25
N GLY A 118 1.90 8.92 0.46
CA GLY A 118 1.04 7.80 0.75
C GLY A 118 1.79 6.60 1.32
N SER A 119 1.47 5.41 0.86
CA SER A 119 2.02 4.15 1.40
C SER A 119 3.54 3.97 1.28
N ALA A 120 4.27 4.83 0.55
CA ALA A 120 5.73 4.85 0.64
C ALA A 120 6.22 5.18 2.08
N ALA A 121 5.37 5.79 2.92
CA ALA A 121 5.57 5.99 4.34
C ALA A 121 5.83 4.69 5.13
N LYS A 122 5.34 3.53 4.65
CA LYS A 122 5.54 2.23 5.31
C LYS A 122 7.02 1.85 5.44
N GLY A 123 7.84 2.21 4.46
CA GLY A 123 9.29 2.04 4.53
C GLY A 123 9.94 2.91 5.61
N PHE A 124 9.41 4.13 5.84
CA PHE A 124 9.85 5.02 6.93
C PHE A 124 9.48 4.43 8.29
N LEU A 125 8.25 3.94 8.45
CA LEU A 125 7.84 3.27 9.69
C LEU A 125 8.70 2.04 9.98
N ALA A 126 8.97 1.20 8.97
CA ALA A 126 9.82 0.04 9.12
C ALA A 126 11.25 0.43 9.57
N THR A 127 11.82 1.50 8.99
CA THR A 127 13.13 2.04 9.40
C THR A 127 13.11 2.58 10.82
N THR A 128 12.06 3.32 11.21
CA THR A 128 11.87 3.83 12.57
C THR A 128 11.78 2.70 13.59
N MET A 129 11.04 1.63 13.26
CA MET A 129 10.97 0.43 14.11
C MET A 129 12.32 -0.28 14.21
N ALA A 130 13.09 -0.35 13.11
CA ALA A 130 14.44 -0.91 13.12
C ALA A 130 15.37 -0.14 14.08
N ILE A 131 15.27 1.20 14.12
CA ILE A 131 15.99 2.04 15.10
C ILE A 131 15.58 1.72 16.54
N ALA A 132 14.29 1.51 16.79
CA ALA A 132 13.80 1.12 18.11
C ALA A 132 14.29 -0.27 18.53
N VAL A 133 14.38 -1.21 17.59
CA VAL A 133 15.00 -2.54 17.82
C VAL A 133 16.49 -2.41 18.16
N ASP A 134 17.25 -1.58 17.44
CA ASP A 134 18.66 -1.30 17.74
C ASP A 134 18.86 -0.74 19.16
N ARG A 135 17.90 0.03 19.64
CA ARG A 135 17.88 0.57 21.02
C ARG A 135 17.39 -0.43 22.07
N GLY A 136 17.05 -1.67 21.68
CA GLY A 136 16.55 -2.69 22.59
C GLY A 136 15.16 -2.40 23.17
N LYS A 137 14.35 -1.58 22.49
CA LYS A 137 13.00 -1.25 22.96
C LYS A 137 12.05 -2.43 22.81
N PHE A 138 12.23 -3.25 21.82
CA PHE A 138 11.58 -4.52 21.54
C PHE A 138 12.41 -5.30 20.50
N HIS A 139 12.04 -6.58 20.27
CA HIS A 139 12.60 -7.41 19.21
C HIS A 139 11.54 -7.67 18.12
N TRP A 140 11.99 -7.91 16.89
CA TRP A 140 11.09 -8.26 15.79
C TRP A 140 10.19 -9.48 16.09
N GLY A 141 10.67 -10.41 16.90
CA GLY A 141 9.98 -11.62 17.30
C GLY A 141 9.07 -11.48 18.52
N ASP A 142 9.02 -10.36 19.19
CA ASP A 142 8.18 -10.14 20.37
C ASP A 142 6.69 -10.18 19.99
N ARG A 143 5.86 -10.72 20.88
CA ARG A 143 4.41 -10.73 20.69
C ARG A 143 3.85 -9.34 20.84
N VAL A 144 2.95 -8.98 19.93
CA VAL A 144 2.29 -7.67 19.98
C VAL A 144 1.50 -7.49 21.29
N VAL A 145 0.82 -8.55 21.75
CA VAL A 145 0.02 -8.52 22.99
C VAL A 145 0.85 -8.27 24.27
N ASP A 146 2.15 -8.61 24.26
CA ASP A 146 3.04 -8.37 25.40
C ASP A 146 3.44 -6.88 25.49
N LEU A 147 3.46 -6.17 24.37
CA LEU A 147 3.78 -4.74 24.27
C LEU A 147 2.54 -3.86 24.33
N ASP A 148 1.43 -4.33 23.75
CA ASP A 148 0.13 -3.66 23.75
C ASP A 148 -1.01 -4.66 23.99
N PRO A 149 -1.48 -4.84 25.24
CA PRO A 149 -2.55 -5.78 25.57
C PRO A 149 -3.90 -5.49 24.91
N ASP A 150 -4.10 -4.27 24.39
CA ASP A 150 -5.31 -3.90 23.65
C ASP A 150 -5.38 -4.53 22.25
N PHE A 151 -4.24 -5.06 21.73
CA PHE A 151 -4.18 -5.71 20.43
C PHE A 151 -5.09 -6.93 20.41
N GLN A 152 -6.08 -6.92 19.52
CA GLN A 152 -7.02 -8.01 19.40
C GLN A 152 -7.52 -8.16 17.96
N LEU A 153 -7.39 -9.36 17.42
CA LEU A 153 -8.06 -9.82 16.19
C LEU A 153 -9.19 -10.78 16.58
N LYS A 154 -10.06 -11.11 15.64
CA LYS A 154 -11.17 -12.03 15.87
C LYS A 154 -10.70 -13.42 16.32
N ASP A 155 -9.67 -13.94 15.66
CA ASP A 155 -9.03 -15.20 16.08
C ASP A 155 -8.10 -14.98 17.28
N SER A 156 -8.42 -15.61 18.40
CA SER A 156 -7.68 -15.45 19.66
C SER A 156 -6.29 -16.11 19.61
N TRP A 157 -6.09 -17.17 18.81
CA TRP A 157 -4.78 -17.77 18.62
C TRP A 157 -3.89 -16.85 17.79
N VAL A 158 -4.39 -16.31 16.67
CA VAL A 158 -3.68 -15.34 15.84
C VAL A 158 -3.31 -14.12 16.68
N THR A 159 -4.23 -13.60 17.50
CA THR A 159 -3.97 -12.48 18.42
C THR A 159 -2.75 -12.74 19.29
N ARG A 160 -2.67 -13.92 19.95
CA ARG A 160 -1.54 -14.28 20.83
C ARG A 160 -0.22 -14.50 20.08
N GLU A 161 -0.28 -15.00 18.82
CA GLU A 161 0.91 -15.35 18.05
C GLU A 161 1.37 -14.24 17.09
N PHE A 162 0.66 -13.13 17.04
CA PHE A 162 1.03 -11.98 16.22
C PHE A 162 2.32 -11.35 16.75
N ARG A 163 3.32 -11.20 15.89
CA ARG A 163 4.65 -10.66 16.24
C ARG A 163 4.84 -9.27 15.66
N MET A 164 5.83 -8.54 16.17
CA MET A 164 6.14 -7.18 15.71
C MET A 164 6.41 -7.13 14.20
N PHE A 165 7.12 -8.11 13.63
CA PHE A 165 7.32 -8.18 12.18
C PHE A 165 6.01 -8.43 11.40
N ASP A 166 5.00 -9.07 11.98
CA ASP A 166 3.72 -9.34 11.28
C ASP A 166 2.89 -8.07 11.09
N LEU A 167 3.06 -7.06 11.97
CA LEU A 167 2.40 -5.77 11.83
C LEU A 167 2.73 -5.09 10.50
N LEU A 168 3.93 -5.34 9.96
CA LEU A 168 4.44 -4.72 8.74
C LEU A 168 4.42 -5.65 7.52
N ALA A 169 4.17 -6.96 7.71
CA ALA A 169 4.47 -7.99 6.71
C ALA A 169 3.31 -8.32 5.74
N GLN A 170 2.15 -7.67 5.87
CA GLN A 170 1.00 -7.85 4.98
C GLN A 170 0.52 -9.31 4.85
N ARG A 171 0.54 -10.07 5.95
CA ARG A 171 0.17 -11.50 6.02
C ARG A 171 -0.67 -11.85 7.25
N SER A 172 -1.52 -10.91 7.66
CA SER A 172 -2.30 -10.95 8.88
C SER A 172 -3.48 -11.93 8.86
N SER A 173 -3.83 -12.54 7.75
CA SER A 173 -5.09 -13.24 7.44
C SER A 173 -6.31 -12.35 7.25
N LEU A 174 -6.23 -11.07 7.54
CA LEU A 174 -7.32 -10.13 7.30
C LEU A 174 -7.54 -9.93 5.80
N PRO A 175 -8.75 -9.58 5.35
CA PRO A 175 -8.97 -9.17 3.97
C PRO A 175 -8.16 -7.92 3.62
N PRO A 176 -7.84 -7.70 2.34
CA PRO A 176 -7.18 -6.46 1.91
C PRO A 176 -7.98 -5.22 2.35
N TYR A 177 -7.27 -4.18 2.79
CA TYR A 177 -7.84 -2.90 3.24
C TYR A 177 -8.85 -3.02 4.38
N ALA A 178 -8.72 -4.07 5.23
CA ALA A 178 -9.63 -4.39 6.32
C ALA A 178 -9.97 -3.14 7.14
N ASN A 179 -11.24 -2.74 7.12
CA ASN A 179 -11.83 -1.62 7.86
C ASN A 179 -11.21 -0.22 7.60
N ASP A 180 -10.52 -0.02 6.49
CA ASP A 180 -10.02 1.32 6.10
C ASP A 180 -11.17 2.34 6.02
N MET A 181 -12.37 1.90 5.59
CA MET A 181 -13.56 2.77 5.52
C MET A 181 -13.98 3.33 6.89
N VAL A 182 -13.59 2.70 8.00
CA VAL A 182 -13.85 3.26 9.35
C VAL A 182 -13.12 4.60 9.49
N GLY A 183 -11.84 4.67 9.10
CA GLY A 183 -11.04 5.90 9.13
C GLY A 183 -11.48 6.93 8.08
N ILE A 184 -11.72 6.49 6.84
CA ILE A 184 -12.16 7.37 5.73
C ILE A 184 -13.48 8.07 6.09
N LEU A 185 -14.39 7.38 6.78
CA LEU A 185 -15.67 7.91 7.22
C LEU A 185 -15.62 8.62 8.59
N GLY A 186 -14.42 8.90 9.13
CA GLY A 186 -14.23 9.77 10.28
C GLY A 186 -13.99 9.07 11.62
N GLY A 187 -13.84 7.75 11.62
CA GLY A 187 -13.38 7.02 12.81
C GLY A 187 -11.93 7.36 13.14
N ASP A 188 -11.64 7.53 14.42
CA ASP A 188 -10.27 7.78 14.88
C ASP A 188 -9.38 6.53 14.82
N ALA A 189 -8.08 6.71 15.05
CA ALA A 189 -7.10 5.63 15.08
C ALA A 189 -7.50 4.50 16.06
N ALA A 190 -8.05 4.85 17.22
CA ALA A 190 -8.47 3.86 18.20
C ALA A 190 -9.69 3.06 17.71
N ALA A 191 -10.65 3.71 17.07
CA ALA A 191 -11.81 3.03 16.45
C ALA A 191 -11.37 2.07 15.34
N MET A 192 -10.47 2.52 14.43
CA MET A 192 -9.89 1.66 13.39
C MET A 192 -9.21 0.43 14.00
N MET A 193 -8.31 0.61 14.95
CA MET A 193 -7.60 -0.50 15.61
C MET A 193 -8.56 -1.46 16.32
N ARG A 194 -9.53 -0.94 17.07
CA ARG A 194 -10.55 -1.78 17.75
C ARG A 194 -11.43 -2.55 16.78
N SER A 195 -11.69 -2.02 15.60
CA SER A 195 -12.58 -2.64 14.62
C SER A 195 -12.04 -3.98 14.08
N LEU A 196 -10.72 -4.19 14.09
CA LEU A 196 -10.09 -5.43 13.58
C LEU A 196 -10.54 -6.70 14.33
N ARG A 197 -10.96 -6.57 15.60
CA ARG A 197 -11.49 -7.72 16.38
C ARG A 197 -12.80 -8.30 15.83
N HIS A 198 -13.44 -7.57 14.92
CA HIS A 198 -14.71 -7.98 14.30
C HIS A 198 -14.54 -8.48 12.87
N VAL A 199 -13.34 -8.38 12.31
CA VAL A 199 -13.07 -8.77 10.92
C VAL A 199 -12.83 -10.27 10.80
N GLU A 200 -13.59 -10.92 9.91
CA GLU A 200 -13.39 -12.34 9.59
C GLU A 200 -12.08 -12.54 8.83
N PRO A 201 -11.25 -13.52 9.22
CA PRO A 201 -10.09 -13.89 8.44
C PRO A 201 -10.52 -14.52 7.10
N VAL A 202 -9.78 -14.21 6.03
CA VAL A 202 -10.02 -14.74 4.67
C VAL A 202 -9.01 -15.81 4.26
N SER A 203 -7.99 -16.05 5.09
CA SER A 203 -6.93 -17.03 4.85
C SER A 203 -6.33 -17.52 6.16
N SER A 204 -5.47 -18.54 6.11
CA SER A 204 -4.65 -18.93 7.26
C SER A 204 -3.62 -17.85 7.59
N PHE A 205 -3.32 -17.68 8.88
CA PHE A 205 -2.32 -16.72 9.35
C PHE A 205 -0.95 -16.94 8.69
N ARG A 206 -0.33 -15.89 8.19
CA ARG A 206 0.97 -15.87 7.49
C ARG A 206 1.01 -16.61 6.14
N SER A 207 -0.12 -17.11 5.61
CA SER A 207 -0.11 -17.93 4.40
C SER A 207 -0.18 -17.15 3.09
N THR A 208 -0.87 -16.01 3.09
CA THR A 208 -1.14 -15.23 1.88
C THR A 208 -0.89 -13.76 2.10
N PHE A 209 -0.51 -13.08 1.02
CA PHE A 209 -0.42 -11.62 0.99
C PHE A 209 -1.83 -11.00 1.01
N ALA A 210 -2.04 -10.06 1.94
CA ALA A 210 -3.25 -9.25 2.01
C ALA A 210 -2.89 -7.87 2.57
N TYR A 211 -3.02 -6.84 1.74
CA TYR A 211 -2.58 -5.49 2.06
C TYR A 211 -3.48 -4.84 3.12
N THR A 212 -2.93 -4.48 4.26
CA THR A 212 -3.64 -3.86 5.40
C THR A 212 -2.93 -2.60 5.89
N ASN A 213 -3.67 -1.51 6.10
CA ASN A 213 -3.13 -0.27 6.64
C ASN A 213 -3.16 -0.24 8.17
N ILE A 214 -4.23 -0.75 8.79
CA ILE A 214 -4.45 -0.62 10.24
C ILE A 214 -3.40 -1.36 11.08
N THR A 215 -2.79 -2.44 10.56
CA THR A 215 -1.67 -3.09 11.24
C THR A 215 -0.44 -2.18 11.35
N HIS A 216 -0.19 -1.32 10.36
CA HIS A 216 0.86 -0.31 10.40
C HIS A 216 0.52 0.82 11.37
N LEU A 217 -0.74 1.20 11.47
CA LEU A 217 -1.21 2.14 12.49
C LEU A 217 -0.91 1.61 13.91
N TRP A 218 -1.14 0.30 14.12
CA TRP A 218 -0.77 -0.36 15.39
C TRP A 218 0.74 -0.35 15.64
N ALA A 219 1.54 -0.61 14.62
CA ALA A 219 3.00 -0.53 14.69
C ALA A 219 3.47 0.89 15.11
N GLY A 220 2.86 1.93 14.53
CA GLY A 220 3.09 3.32 14.91
C GLY A 220 2.76 3.61 16.38
N LYS A 221 1.61 3.12 16.89
CA LYS A 221 1.23 3.22 18.30
C LYS A 221 2.26 2.58 19.22
N ILE A 222 2.71 1.36 18.87
CA ILE A 222 3.65 0.61 19.72
C ILE A 222 5.02 1.26 19.74
N VAL A 223 5.55 1.70 18.61
CA VAL A 223 6.86 2.36 18.57
C VAL A 223 6.84 3.68 19.33
N ALA A 224 5.76 4.46 19.24
CA ALA A 224 5.58 5.67 20.01
C ALA A 224 5.59 5.40 21.54
N LYS A 225 4.83 4.40 21.97
CA LYS A 225 4.78 3.97 23.38
C LYS A 225 6.15 3.50 23.87
N ALA A 226 6.84 2.65 23.09
CA ALA A 226 8.16 2.11 23.44
C ALA A 226 9.24 3.19 23.55
N GLU A 227 9.14 4.23 22.72
CA GLU A 227 10.06 5.38 22.69
C GLU A 227 9.62 6.53 23.63
N ALA A 228 8.53 6.36 24.41
CA ALA A 228 7.97 7.36 25.29
C ALA A 228 7.68 8.70 24.58
N GLN A 229 7.15 8.64 23.36
CA GLN A 229 6.69 9.77 22.57
C GLN A 229 5.16 9.86 22.56
N SER A 230 4.62 11.05 22.25
CA SER A 230 3.16 11.27 22.15
C SER A 230 2.49 10.41 21.08
N ASP A 231 3.18 10.27 19.95
CA ASP A 231 2.68 9.57 18.76
C ASP A 231 3.84 9.15 17.85
N TRP A 232 3.51 8.45 16.79
CA TRP A 232 4.48 8.01 15.79
C TRP A 232 5.17 9.17 15.07
N ASN A 233 4.47 10.29 14.86
CA ASN A 233 5.00 11.46 14.16
C ASN A 233 6.17 12.09 14.92
N ALA A 234 6.05 12.14 16.25
CA ALA A 234 7.13 12.61 17.12
C ALA A 234 8.36 11.69 17.06
N VAL A 235 8.16 10.36 17.00
CA VAL A 235 9.27 9.40 16.82
C VAL A 235 9.93 9.61 15.46
N LEU A 236 9.15 9.70 14.38
CA LEU A 236 9.64 9.91 13.01
C LEU A 236 10.44 11.21 12.88
N ALA A 237 9.93 12.31 13.44
CA ALA A 237 10.60 13.60 13.43
C ALA A 237 11.96 13.55 14.15
N ARG A 238 12.00 12.92 15.35
CA ARG A 238 13.22 12.79 16.15
C ARG A 238 14.25 11.86 15.51
N ASP A 239 13.82 10.72 14.98
CA ASP A 239 14.71 9.62 14.63
C ASP A 239 15.10 9.58 13.14
N LEU A 240 14.29 10.17 12.26
CA LEU A 240 14.57 10.22 10.83
C LEU A 240 14.60 11.65 10.27
N PHE A 241 13.55 12.44 10.39
CA PHE A 241 13.50 13.75 9.75
C PHE A 241 14.62 14.67 10.25
N GLY A 242 14.79 14.79 11.58
CA GLY A 242 15.84 15.60 12.18
C GLY A 242 17.24 15.13 11.79
N PRO A 243 17.62 13.87 12.08
CA PRO A 243 18.96 13.35 11.76
C PRO A 243 19.32 13.36 10.27
N LEU A 244 18.34 13.24 9.37
CA LEU A 244 18.55 13.29 7.93
C LEU A 244 18.44 14.71 7.36
N GLY A 245 17.99 15.70 8.16
CA GLY A 245 17.76 17.06 7.69
C GLY A 245 16.61 17.21 6.70
N MET A 246 15.54 16.40 6.85
CA MET A 246 14.31 16.40 6.03
C MET A 246 13.37 17.50 6.53
N GLN A 247 13.72 18.76 6.25
CA GLN A 247 13.06 19.93 6.87
C GLN A 247 11.71 20.28 6.25
N ASP A 248 11.48 19.91 5.00
CA ASP A 248 10.23 20.18 4.28
C ASP A 248 9.22 19.02 4.40
N SER A 249 9.62 17.92 5.06
CA SER A 249 8.76 16.75 5.28
C SER A 249 7.88 16.93 6.51
N SER A 250 6.63 16.48 6.42
CA SER A 250 5.63 16.63 7.49
C SER A 250 4.61 15.48 7.47
N THR A 251 3.66 15.49 8.42
CA THR A 251 2.73 14.37 8.61
C THR A 251 1.27 14.82 8.85
N THR A 252 0.91 16.03 8.43
CA THR A 252 -0.46 16.54 8.61
C THR A 252 -0.96 17.26 7.35
N ALA A 253 -2.29 17.30 7.17
CA ALA A 253 -2.93 18.09 6.12
C ALA A 253 -2.59 19.59 6.27
N ALA A 254 -2.69 20.12 7.47
CA ALA A 254 -2.40 21.53 7.73
C ALA A 254 -0.95 21.92 7.38
N ALA A 255 0.00 21.00 7.54
CA ALA A 255 1.40 21.27 7.23
C ALA A 255 1.66 21.35 5.71
N ILE A 256 1.07 20.46 4.92
CA ILE A 256 1.22 20.54 3.45
C ILE A 256 0.48 21.76 2.89
N GLU A 257 -0.73 22.08 3.37
CA GLU A 257 -1.49 23.26 2.97
C GLU A 257 -0.76 24.56 3.30
N ALA A 258 -0.02 24.60 4.42
CA ALA A 258 0.77 25.76 4.82
C ALA A 258 2.11 25.88 4.05
N ALA A 259 2.59 24.83 3.42
CA ALA A 259 3.84 24.85 2.68
C ALA A 259 3.69 25.71 1.40
N ALA A 260 4.50 26.77 1.26
CA ALA A 260 4.41 27.68 0.12
C ALA A 260 4.67 26.99 -1.25
N ASN A 261 5.45 25.91 -1.24
CA ASN A 261 5.78 25.10 -2.43
C ASN A 261 5.19 23.69 -2.29
N HIS A 262 3.87 23.57 -2.34
CA HIS A 262 3.20 22.27 -2.41
C HIS A 262 2.42 22.12 -3.72
N ALA A 263 2.09 20.90 -4.07
CA ALA A 263 1.22 20.57 -5.19
C ALA A 263 -0.22 20.33 -4.70
N ASP A 264 -1.21 20.70 -5.51
CA ASP A 264 -2.61 20.31 -5.34
C ASP A 264 -2.83 18.89 -5.84
N GLY A 265 -3.68 18.12 -5.18
CA GLY A 265 -4.05 16.78 -5.63
C GLY A 265 -5.06 16.77 -6.79
N HIS A 266 -4.99 15.76 -7.66
CA HIS A 266 -5.94 15.60 -8.77
C HIS A 266 -6.42 14.15 -8.86
N ARG A 267 -7.75 13.97 -8.80
CA ARG A 267 -8.39 12.67 -9.06
C ARG A 267 -8.31 12.34 -10.55
N TRP A 268 -7.94 11.12 -10.87
CA TRP A 268 -7.82 10.67 -12.25
C TRP A 268 -9.14 10.12 -12.81
N THR A 269 -9.40 10.39 -14.08
CA THR A 269 -10.44 9.75 -14.89
C THR A 269 -9.88 9.45 -16.29
N PRO A 270 -10.46 8.53 -17.07
CA PRO A 270 -10.02 8.28 -18.45
C PRO A 270 -10.09 9.51 -19.37
N THR A 271 -10.85 10.52 -19.00
CA THR A 271 -11.04 11.77 -19.78
C THR A 271 -10.21 12.94 -19.25
N GLY A 272 -9.43 12.72 -18.20
CA GLY A 272 -8.53 13.72 -17.61
C GLY A 272 -8.58 13.76 -16.09
N THR A 273 -7.75 14.62 -15.52
CA THR A 273 -7.63 14.83 -14.07
C THR A 273 -8.44 16.02 -13.59
N ILE A 274 -8.94 15.95 -12.35
CA ILE A 274 -9.78 16.94 -11.70
C ILE A 274 -9.17 17.27 -10.34
N ALA A 275 -8.91 18.54 -10.04
CA ALA A 275 -8.40 18.99 -8.75
C ALA A 275 -9.33 18.57 -7.60
N VAL A 276 -8.73 18.14 -6.49
CA VAL A 276 -9.43 17.68 -5.29
C VAL A 276 -8.81 18.29 -4.03
N PRO A 277 -9.63 18.58 -3.00
CA PRO A 277 -9.14 19.19 -1.77
C PRO A 277 -8.41 18.18 -0.89
N PHE A 278 -7.55 18.67 0.00
CA PHE A 278 -7.02 17.89 1.10
C PHE A 278 -8.12 17.49 2.08
N THR A 279 -7.93 16.36 2.77
CA THR A 279 -8.82 15.89 3.82
C THR A 279 -8.02 15.47 5.06
N PRO A 280 -8.51 15.74 6.28
CA PRO A 280 -7.80 15.36 7.49
C PRO A 280 -7.87 13.85 7.79
N PHE A 281 -8.77 13.11 7.11
CA PHE A 281 -8.99 11.69 7.41
C PHE A 281 -8.01 10.78 6.71
N PHE A 282 -7.94 10.83 5.39
CA PHE A 282 -7.03 10.00 4.58
C PHE A 282 -6.07 10.91 3.80
N PRO A 283 -4.73 10.68 3.89
CA PRO A 283 -4.06 9.56 4.58
C PRO A 283 -3.75 9.79 6.06
N TYR A 284 -3.95 10.98 6.61
CA TYR A 284 -3.41 11.40 7.90
C TYR A 284 -3.97 10.64 9.11
N GLY A 285 -5.20 10.16 9.06
CA GLY A 285 -5.77 9.29 10.07
C GLY A 285 -5.11 7.90 10.17
N PHE A 286 -4.28 7.53 9.18
CA PHE A 286 -3.68 6.20 9.07
C PHE A 286 -2.24 6.13 9.59
N GLY A 287 -1.70 7.22 10.14
CA GLY A 287 -0.37 7.28 10.72
C GLY A 287 0.70 6.69 9.79
N GLY A 288 1.65 5.94 10.31
CA GLY A 288 2.76 5.36 9.57
C GLY A 288 2.41 4.45 8.38
N ALA A 289 1.12 4.26 8.10
CA ALA A 289 0.67 3.61 6.88
C ALA A 289 0.68 4.53 5.65
N GLY A 290 0.63 5.89 5.83
CA GLY A 290 0.52 6.76 4.65
C GLY A 290 0.56 8.27 4.88
N ASP A 291 0.80 8.77 6.07
CA ASP A 291 0.61 10.16 6.48
C ASP A 291 1.76 11.14 6.15
N ILE A 292 2.79 10.71 5.42
CA ILE A 292 3.96 11.56 5.14
C ILE A 292 3.74 12.45 3.91
N ASN A 293 4.08 13.73 4.06
CA ASN A 293 4.31 14.68 2.98
C ASN A 293 5.81 14.85 2.80
N SER A 294 6.32 14.88 1.58
CA SER A 294 7.75 15.04 1.30
C SER A 294 7.99 15.61 -0.10
N ASN A 295 9.24 15.94 -0.38
CA ASN A 295 9.73 16.37 -1.69
C ASN A 295 10.90 15.49 -2.13
N ILE A 296 11.43 15.73 -3.34
CA ILE A 296 12.53 14.93 -3.90
C ILE A 296 13.81 15.06 -3.08
N GLU A 297 14.15 16.25 -2.62
CA GLU A 297 15.40 16.48 -1.89
C GLU A 297 15.39 15.75 -0.54
N ASP A 298 14.29 15.85 0.21
CA ASP A 298 14.14 15.17 1.50
C ASP A 298 14.05 13.65 1.33
N ALA A 299 13.22 13.16 0.41
CA ALA A 299 13.10 11.74 0.13
C ALA A 299 14.44 11.12 -0.35
N ALA A 300 15.25 11.89 -1.11
CA ALA A 300 16.59 11.46 -1.50
C ALA A 300 17.53 11.26 -0.31
N ARG A 301 17.43 12.08 0.74
CA ARG A 301 18.22 11.90 1.98
C ARG A 301 17.88 10.56 2.65
N TRP A 302 16.60 10.20 2.68
CA TRP A 302 16.16 8.90 3.20
C TRP A 302 16.59 7.73 2.30
N VAL A 303 16.52 7.87 0.97
CA VAL A 303 17.04 6.86 0.04
C VAL A 303 18.54 6.67 0.19
N ARG A 304 19.31 7.75 0.40
CA ARG A 304 20.77 7.67 0.72
C ARG A 304 21.02 6.87 2.00
N LEU A 305 20.22 7.04 3.05
CA LEU A 305 20.29 6.20 4.26
C LEU A 305 20.07 4.72 3.93
N GLN A 306 19.09 4.41 3.08
CA GLN A 306 18.76 3.04 2.67
C GLN A 306 19.91 2.40 1.88
N LEU A 307 20.47 3.10 0.91
CA LEU A 307 21.63 2.66 0.10
C LEU A 307 22.89 2.58 0.95
N GLY A 308 23.11 3.53 1.85
CA GLY A 308 24.23 3.56 2.81
C GLY A 308 24.13 2.51 3.93
N ASN A 309 23.25 1.50 3.78
CA ASN A 309 23.04 0.44 4.77
C ASN A 309 22.86 0.97 6.21
N GLY A 310 22.06 2.04 6.35
CA GLY A 310 21.74 2.64 7.63
C GLY A 310 22.73 3.70 8.11
N SER A 311 23.69 4.09 7.27
CA SER A 311 24.57 5.23 7.51
C SER A 311 24.18 6.41 6.62
N PHE A 312 24.24 7.62 7.16
CA PHE A 312 24.01 8.86 6.45
C PHE A 312 25.05 9.90 6.87
N GLU A 313 25.78 10.45 5.91
CA GLU A 313 26.86 11.45 6.12
C GLU A 313 27.84 11.02 7.24
N GLY A 314 28.31 9.77 7.15
CA GLY A 314 29.28 9.19 8.08
C GLY A 314 28.71 8.79 9.45
N ARG A 315 27.43 9.03 9.72
CA ARG A 315 26.77 8.64 10.99
C ARG A 315 25.92 7.40 10.82
N ARG A 316 26.02 6.46 11.76
CA ARG A 316 25.13 5.31 11.86
C ARG A 316 23.80 5.76 12.47
N ILE A 317 22.70 5.63 11.71
CA ILE A 317 21.34 5.94 12.15
C ILE A 317 20.61 4.65 12.56
N VAL A 318 20.82 3.57 11.80
CA VAL A 318 20.23 2.24 12.03
C VAL A 318 21.26 1.18 11.67
N SER A 319 21.22 0.02 12.34
CA SER A 319 22.14 -1.09 12.03
C SER A 319 21.84 -1.67 10.64
N PRO A 320 22.87 -2.14 9.92
CA PRO A 320 22.68 -2.84 8.65
C PRO A 320 21.78 -4.05 8.78
N GLU A 321 21.90 -4.79 9.88
CA GLU A 321 21.16 -6.02 10.17
C GLU A 321 19.66 -5.74 10.29
N ASN A 322 19.27 -4.76 11.11
CA ASN A 322 17.86 -4.44 11.31
C ASN A 322 17.26 -3.72 10.10
N LEU A 323 18.03 -2.92 9.37
CA LEU A 323 17.58 -2.33 8.11
C LEU A 323 17.37 -3.41 7.04
N ALA A 324 18.29 -4.36 6.87
CA ALA A 324 18.17 -5.48 5.95
C ALA A 324 16.97 -6.39 6.30
N ALA A 325 16.70 -6.60 7.60
CA ALA A 325 15.54 -7.37 8.07
C ALA A 325 14.21 -6.80 7.56
N THR A 326 14.10 -5.47 7.35
CA THR A 326 12.89 -4.84 6.82
C THR A 326 12.62 -5.25 5.37
N ARG A 327 13.66 -5.52 4.59
CA ARG A 327 13.59 -5.90 3.16
C ARG A 327 13.54 -7.40 2.94
N SER A 328 13.77 -8.20 4.00
CA SER A 328 13.74 -9.66 3.93
C SER A 328 12.33 -10.17 3.60
N ALA A 329 12.25 -11.19 2.75
CA ALA A 329 10.99 -11.82 2.33
C ALA A 329 10.17 -12.32 3.53
N ARG A 330 8.90 -11.93 3.59
CA ARG A 330 7.93 -12.37 4.62
C ARG A 330 6.76 -13.13 4.01
N VAL A 331 6.33 -12.74 2.82
CA VAL A 331 5.25 -13.40 2.09
C VAL A 331 5.44 -13.20 0.58
N ALA A 332 5.13 -14.22 -0.21
CA ALA A 332 5.06 -14.08 -1.66
C ALA A 332 3.77 -13.36 -2.07
N ILE A 333 3.88 -12.40 -2.98
CA ILE A 333 2.72 -11.78 -3.65
C ILE A 333 2.33 -12.65 -4.84
N ASN A 334 3.32 -13.04 -5.64
CA ASN A 334 3.22 -13.96 -6.77
C ASN A 334 4.62 -14.54 -7.07
N ASP A 335 4.78 -15.20 -8.22
CA ASP A 335 6.05 -15.79 -8.68
C ASP A 335 7.16 -14.76 -8.99
N LYS A 336 6.82 -13.48 -9.11
CA LYS A 336 7.75 -12.39 -9.47
C LYS A 336 7.91 -11.32 -8.41
N ALA A 337 7.17 -11.43 -7.30
CA ALA A 337 7.19 -10.40 -6.27
C ALA A 337 6.98 -10.97 -4.87
N ILE A 338 7.72 -10.42 -3.92
CA ILE A 338 7.62 -10.71 -2.50
C ILE A 338 7.36 -9.42 -1.72
N TYR A 339 6.83 -9.55 -0.50
CA TYR A 339 6.69 -8.46 0.45
C TYR A 339 7.53 -8.73 1.70
N GLY A 340 8.25 -7.71 2.16
CA GLY A 340 9.02 -7.70 3.40
C GLY A 340 8.25 -7.04 4.55
N MET A 341 8.86 -6.08 5.20
CA MET A 341 8.26 -5.20 6.22
C MET A 341 8.22 -3.77 5.67
N GLY A 342 7.11 -3.40 5.02
CA GLY A 342 6.95 -2.10 4.37
C GLY A 342 7.66 -1.96 3.00
N TRP A 343 8.08 -3.08 2.40
CA TRP A 343 8.78 -3.11 1.12
C TRP A 343 8.27 -4.23 0.21
N LEU A 344 8.06 -3.91 -1.06
CA LEU A 344 7.95 -4.89 -2.12
C LEU A 344 9.34 -5.17 -2.70
N THR A 345 9.54 -6.39 -3.20
CA THR A 345 10.71 -6.70 -4.02
C THR A 345 10.25 -7.39 -5.30
N SER A 346 10.51 -6.75 -6.43
CA SER A 346 10.32 -7.36 -7.75
C SER A 346 11.55 -8.18 -8.09
N LEU A 347 11.32 -9.45 -8.43
CA LEU A 347 12.35 -10.38 -8.86
C LEU A 347 12.48 -10.29 -10.38
N THR A 348 13.63 -9.80 -10.86
CA THR A 348 13.91 -9.69 -12.30
C THR A 348 15.15 -10.50 -12.68
N PRO A 349 15.31 -10.87 -13.96
CA PRO A 349 16.46 -11.70 -14.38
C PRO A 349 17.82 -11.09 -14.05
N ASN A 350 17.93 -9.76 -14.06
CA ASN A 350 19.21 -9.05 -13.94
C ASN A 350 19.38 -8.30 -12.61
N GLY A 351 18.46 -8.47 -11.65
CA GLY A 351 18.54 -7.87 -10.32
C GLY A 351 17.18 -7.71 -9.66
N ASN A 352 17.18 -7.51 -8.35
CA ASN A 352 15.98 -7.34 -7.56
C ASN A 352 15.75 -5.86 -7.27
N VAL A 353 14.54 -5.37 -7.55
CA VAL A 353 14.14 -4.01 -7.24
C VAL A 353 13.37 -4.00 -5.93
N VAL A 354 13.89 -3.35 -4.91
CA VAL A 354 13.20 -3.09 -3.64
C VAL A 354 12.46 -1.77 -3.77
N TRP A 355 11.15 -1.74 -3.56
CA TRP A 355 10.34 -0.55 -3.79
C TRP A 355 9.07 -0.51 -2.95
N HIS A 356 8.47 0.65 -2.85
CA HIS A 356 7.07 0.80 -2.45
C HIS A 356 6.46 1.98 -3.21
N ASN A 357 5.22 1.82 -3.64
CA ASN A 357 4.44 2.93 -4.16
C ASN A 357 3.60 3.58 -3.05
N GLY A 358 3.03 4.71 -3.37
CA GLY A 358 2.07 5.39 -2.51
C GLY A 358 0.94 5.98 -3.30
N GLY A 359 -0.27 5.86 -2.77
CA GLY A 359 -1.46 6.49 -3.30
C GLY A 359 -2.24 7.16 -2.20
N THR A 360 -2.71 8.37 -2.48
CA THR A 360 -3.66 9.11 -1.66
C THR A 360 -4.72 9.72 -2.57
N TYR A 361 -5.66 10.44 -2.02
CA TYR A 361 -6.55 11.25 -2.84
C TYR A 361 -5.75 12.32 -3.59
N GLY A 362 -5.64 12.13 -4.90
CA GLY A 362 -5.00 13.08 -5.80
C GLY A 362 -3.47 13.01 -5.90
N PHE A 363 -2.80 12.05 -5.25
CA PHE A 363 -1.34 11.91 -5.35
C PHE A 363 -0.91 10.47 -5.61
N GLY A 364 0.20 10.35 -6.35
CA GLY A 364 0.90 9.10 -6.59
C GLY A 364 2.38 9.23 -6.30
N ALA A 365 2.97 8.19 -5.72
CA ALA A 365 4.40 8.13 -5.42
C ALA A 365 4.98 6.76 -5.74
N TYR A 366 6.26 6.73 -6.07
CA TYR A 366 7.07 5.53 -6.20
C TYR A 366 8.46 5.81 -5.65
N ILE A 367 8.95 4.95 -4.76
CA ILE A 367 10.33 4.97 -4.29
C ILE A 367 10.90 3.57 -4.46
N GLY A 368 11.93 3.43 -5.28
CA GLY A 368 12.54 2.14 -5.60
C GLY A 368 14.05 2.19 -5.58
N MET A 369 14.69 1.04 -5.35
CA MET A 369 16.13 0.92 -5.20
C MET A 369 16.65 -0.41 -5.77
N LEU A 370 17.83 -0.36 -6.38
CA LEU A 370 18.71 -1.50 -6.60
C LEU A 370 19.81 -1.42 -5.54
N VAL A 371 19.57 -2.00 -4.38
CA VAL A 371 20.45 -1.88 -3.20
C VAL A 371 21.87 -2.38 -3.51
N ASP A 372 21.98 -3.49 -4.24
CA ASP A 372 23.27 -4.09 -4.62
C ASP A 372 24.04 -3.28 -5.70
N LYS A 373 23.42 -2.26 -6.26
CA LYS A 373 23.99 -1.41 -7.32
C LYS A 373 24.03 0.07 -6.93
N ASP A 374 23.71 0.38 -5.68
CA ASP A 374 23.74 1.73 -5.10
C ASP A 374 22.94 2.77 -5.92
N VAL A 375 21.76 2.40 -6.44
CA VAL A 375 20.90 3.33 -7.17
C VAL A 375 19.48 3.32 -6.63
N GLY A 376 18.89 4.51 -6.47
CA GLY A 376 17.50 4.72 -6.06
C GLY A 376 16.80 5.73 -6.96
N VAL A 377 15.51 5.52 -7.18
CA VAL A 377 14.63 6.37 -8.00
C VAL A 377 13.41 6.75 -7.18
N ILE A 378 13.10 8.04 -7.15
CA ILE A 378 11.97 8.64 -6.45
C ILE A 378 11.10 9.35 -7.47
N ILE A 379 9.81 9.09 -7.49
CA ILE A 379 8.85 9.72 -8.41
C ILE A 379 7.64 10.13 -7.60
N LEU A 380 7.27 11.40 -7.67
CA LEU A 380 6.13 11.99 -6.98
C LEU A 380 5.23 12.68 -8.01
N THR A 381 3.93 12.42 -7.97
CA THR A 381 2.96 13.02 -8.89
C THR A 381 1.79 13.63 -8.12
N ASN A 382 1.24 14.69 -8.65
CA ASN A 382 0.01 15.30 -8.15
C ASN A 382 -1.25 14.81 -8.91
N ALA A 383 -1.24 13.55 -9.28
CA ALA A 383 -2.40 12.82 -9.79
C ALA A 383 -2.57 11.52 -9.01
N GLU A 384 -3.83 11.11 -8.82
CA GLU A 384 -4.20 9.86 -8.14
C GLU A 384 -3.38 8.67 -8.66
N GLN A 385 -3.02 7.76 -7.74
CA GLN A 385 -2.19 6.59 -8.05
C GLN A 385 -2.97 5.55 -8.88
N VAL A 386 -2.88 5.70 -10.19
CA VAL A 386 -3.39 4.73 -11.16
C VAL A 386 -2.27 3.93 -11.82
N GLY A 387 -1.05 4.00 -11.25
CA GLY A 387 0.12 3.21 -11.63
C GLY A 387 1.13 3.96 -12.52
N PHE A 388 0.95 5.25 -12.82
CA PHE A 388 1.91 5.98 -13.65
C PHE A 388 3.30 6.15 -12.99
N PRO A 389 3.44 6.54 -11.70
CA PRO A 389 4.73 6.55 -11.04
C PRO A 389 5.42 5.17 -11.04
N ASP A 390 4.65 4.09 -10.85
CA ASP A 390 5.16 2.71 -10.91
C ASP A 390 5.68 2.36 -12.30
N ALA A 391 4.96 2.78 -13.35
CA ALA A 391 5.36 2.55 -14.74
C ALA A 391 6.69 3.25 -15.07
N VAL A 392 6.88 4.50 -14.62
CA VAL A 392 8.13 5.24 -14.79
C VAL A 392 9.27 4.57 -14.02
N GLY A 393 9.03 4.17 -12.76
CA GLY A 393 10.01 3.47 -11.93
C GLY A 393 10.43 2.13 -12.52
N ALA A 394 9.47 1.29 -12.92
CA ALA A 394 9.73 0.00 -13.57
C ALA A 394 10.52 0.18 -14.88
N TRP A 395 10.12 1.12 -15.73
CA TRP A 395 10.82 1.44 -16.96
C TRP A 395 12.28 1.85 -16.71
N ALA A 396 12.51 2.74 -15.73
CA ALA A 396 13.86 3.20 -15.38
C ALA A 396 14.76 2.04 -14.91
N PHE A 397 14.24 1.17 -14.03
CA PHE A 397 15.00 0.02 -13.56
C PHE A 397 15.22 -1.04 -14.65
N ASP A 398 14.26 -1.29 -15.54
CA ASP A 398 14.46 -2.20 -16.68
C ASP A 398 15.60 -1.71 -17.58
N ARG A 399 15.67 -0.40 -17.86
CA ARG A 399 16.78 0.19 -18.63
C ARG A 399 18.12 0.08 -17.90
N LEU A 400 18.15 0.40 -16.59
CA LEU A 400 19.36 0.29 -15.77
C LEU A 400 19.84 -1.15 -15.61
N LEU A 401 18.96 -2.13 -15.63
CA LEU A 401 19.28 -3.55 -15.55
C LEU A 401 19.48 -4.22 -16.91
N SER A 402 19.25 -3.51 -18.01
CA SER A 402 19.22 -4.09 -19.36
C SER A 402 18.21 -5.25 -19.49
N ASN A 403 17.08 -5.13 -18.81
CA ASN A 403 15.95 -6.03 -18.96
C ASN A 403 15.27 -5.81 -20.34
N PRO A 404 14.45 -6.76 -20.83
CA PRO A 404 13.65 -6.57 -22.03
C PRO A 404 12.79 -5.30 -21.95
N ALA A 405 12.69 -4.58 -23.06
CA ALA A 405 11.89 -3.36 -23.15
C ALA A 405 10.40 -3.67 -23.01
N VAL A 406 9.74 -3.00 -22.05
CA VAL A 406 8.29 -3.08 -21.84
C VAL A 406 7.74 -1.64 -21.83
N ASP A 407 6.63 -1.42 -22.53
CA ASP A 407 5.89 -0.15 -22.40
C ASP A 407 4.96 -0.22 -21.18
N HIS A 408 5.55 0.03 -20.01
CA HIS A 408 4.83 0.00 -18.73
C HIS A 408 3.71 1.05 -18.69
N ALA A 409 3.93 2.25 -19.25
CA ALA A 409 2.93 3.32 -19.21
C ALA A 409 1.68 2.95 -20.03
N ALA A 410 1.85 2.46 -21.28
CA ALA A 410 0.72 2.04 -22.11
C ALA A 410 -0.06 0.89 -21.48
N ASN A 411 0.63 -0.12 -20.95
CA ASN A 411 0.00 -1.26 -20.27
C ASN A 411 -0.79 -0.82 -19.03
N THR A 412 -0.22 0.06 -18.24
CA THR A 412 -0.83 0.58 -17.01
C THR A 412 -2.05 1.47 -17.32
N LEU A 413 -1.95 2.35 -18.32
CA LEU A 413 -3.08 3.20 -18.74
C LEU A 413 -4.26 2.34 -19.21
N LYS A 414 -3.99 1.32 -20.03
CA LYS A 414 -5.01 0.38 -20.49
C LYS A 414 -5.70 -0.33 -19.32
N ALA A 415 -4.93 -0.79 -18.33
CA ALA A 415 -5.46 -1.47 -17.15
C ALA A 415 -6.29 -0.51 -16.27
N ALA A 416 -5.80 0.71 -16.04
CA ALA A 416 -6.51 1.74 -15.26
C ALA A 416 -7.84 2.12 -15.92
N THR A 417 -7.84 2.37 -17.25
CA THR A 417 -9.06 2.66 -18.01
C THR A 417 -10.07 1.51 -17.93
N ALA A 418 -9.63 0.27 -18.13
CA ALA A 418 -10.51 -0.89 -18.04
C ALA A 418 -11.12 -1.07 -16.64
N LYS A 419 -10.34 -0.82 -15.58
CA LYS A 419 -10.83 -0.85 -14.19
C LYS A 419 -11.87 0.24 -13.95
N PHE A 420 -11.64 1.46 -14.43
CA PHE A 420 -12.57 2.58 -14.30
C PHE A 420 -13.90 2.27 -15.00
N GLU A 421 -13.85 1.80 -16.25
CA GLU A 421 -15.05 1.42 -17.01
C GLU A 421 -15.83 0.24 -16.38
N ALA A 422 -15.11 -0.73 -15.79
CA ALA A 422 -15.75 -1.83 -15.07
C ALA A 422 -16.52 -1.34 -13.84
N ALA A 423 -15.96 -0.37 -13.09
CA ALA A 423 -16.61 0.25 -11.96
C ALA A 423 -17.85 1.08 -12.40
N ASP A 424 -17.76 1.83 -13.50
CA ASP A 424 -18.93 2.55 -14.04
C ASP A 424 -20.05 1.60 -14.46
N LYS A 425 -19.71 0.46 -15.09
CA LYS A 425 -20.69 -0.57 -15.45
C LYS A 425 -21.34 -1.21 -14.22
N LEU A 426 -20.59 -1.39 -13.13
CA LEU A 426 -21.11 -1.95 -11.87
C LEU A 426 -22.26 -1.10 -11.30
N PHE A 427 -22.15 0.24 -11.40
CA PHE A 427 -23.15 1.18 -10.87
C PHE A 427 -24.21 1.61 -11.89
N ALA A 428 -24.16 1.12 -13.12
CA ALA A 428 -25.17 1.41 -14.12
C ALA A 428 -26.54 0.87 -13.64
N LYS A 429 -27.57 1.72 -13.68
CA LYS A 429 -28.92 1.29 -13.31
C LYS A 429 -29.39 0.19 -14.26
N PRO A 430 -30.07 -0.86 -13.75
CA PRO A 430 -30.74 -1.85 -14.59
C PRO A 430 -31.73 -1.19 -15.54
N ALA A 431 -31.89 -1.75 -16.74
CA ALA A 431 -32.84 -1.23 -17.74
C ALA A 431 -34.29 -1.25 -17.25
N SER A 432 -34.62 -2.19 -16.36
CA SER A 432 -35.94 -2.34 -15.75
C SER A 432 -35.77 -2.59 -14.24
N PRO A 433 -35.51 -1.55 -13.44
CA PRO A 433 -35.27 -1.72 -12.02
C PRO A 433 -36.54 -2.17 -11.32
N ARG A 434 -36.41 -3.10 -10.39
CA ARG A 434 -37.52 -3.53 -9.52
C ARG A 434 -37.95 -2.37 -8.62
N PRO A 435 -39.27 -2.29 -8.28
CA PRO A 435 -39.73 -1.30 -7.32
C PRO A 435 -39.04 -1.48 -5.96
N PHE A 436 -38.66 -0.38 -5.32
CA PHE A 436 -38.16 -0.41 -3.96
C PHE A 436 -39.29 -0.36 -2.93
N PRO A 437 -39.08 -0.87 -1.69
CA PRO A 437 -40.08 -0.86 -0.65
C PRO A 437 -40.43 0.57 -0.21
N PRO A 438 -41.60 0.82 0.40
CA PRO A 438 -41.89 2.10 1.03
C PRO A 438 -40.80 2.50 2.03
N LEU A 439 -40.27 3.72 1.92
CA LEU A 439 -39.09 4.14 2.69
C LEU A 439 -39.40 4.43 4.16
N ALA A 440 -40.59 4.95 4.48
CA ALA A 440 -40.96 5.37 5.84
C ALA A 440 -40.81 4.26 6.90
N PRO A 441 -41.24 2.99 6.66
CA PRO A 441 -41.09 1.90 7.63
C PRO A 441 -39.63 1.45 7.83
N LEU A 442 -38.71 1.84 6.93
CA LEU A 442 -37.29 1.44 6.99
C LEU A 442 -36.52 2.26 8.01
N ALA A 443 -36.95 3.48 8.33
CA ALA A 443 -36.33 4.36 9.31
C ALA A 443 -36.17 3.70 10.70
N GLY A 444 -35.11 4.04 11.41
CA GLY A 444 -34.85 3.51 12.75
C GLY A 444 -33.42 3.57 13.19
N SER A 445 -33.15 3.00 14.38
CA SER A 445 -31.83 2.92 14.97
C SER A 445 -31.16 1.58 14.64
N PHE A 446 -29.88 1.63 14.36
CA PHE A 446 -29.05 0.47 13.98
C PHE A 446 -27.72 0.52 14.70
N VAL A 447 -27.05 -0.62 14.80
CA VAL A 447 -25.71 -0.74 15.38
C VAL A 447 -24.83 -1.61 14.51
N ASN A 448 -23.57 -1.19 14.37
CA ASN A 448 -22.51 -1.98 13.73
C ASN A 448 -21.28 -2.02 14.67
N PRO A 449 -20.61 -3.17 14.84
CA PRO A 449 -19.46 -3.28 15.76
C PRO A 449 -18.29 -2.34 15.45
N SER A 450 -18.07 -1.99 14.18
CA SER A 450 -16.95 -1.11 13.76
C SER A 450 -17.32 0.38 13.76
N PHE A 451 -18.57 0.72 13.42
CA PHE A 451 -19.04 2.11 13.31
C PHE A 451 -19.86 2.59 14.53
N GLY A 452 -20.28 1.66 15.40
CA GLY A 452 -21.15 1.99 16.52
C GLY A 452 -22.60 2.22 16.10
N LYS A 453 -23.29 3.15 16.78
CA LYS A 453 -24.68 3.50 16.54
C LYS A 453 -24.85 4.29 15.24
N ALA A 454 -25.94 3.99 14.54
CA ALA A 454 -26.35 4.68 13.33
C ALA A 454 -27.88 4.90 13.32
N ALA A 455 -28.32 6.01 12.73
CA ALA A 455 -29.74 6.30 12.52
C ALA A 455 -30.05 6.34 11.03
N LEU A 456 -31.04 5.56 10.60
CA LEU A 456 -31.57 5.60 9.24
C LEU A 456 -32.80 6.49 9.21
N ARG A 457 -32.81 7.49 8.36
CA ARG A 457 -33.95 8.42 8.16
C ARG A 457 -34.32 8.53 6.69
N VAL A 458 -35.53 8.92 6.41
CA VAL A 458 -36.02 9.24 5.06
C VAL A 458 -35.59 10.68 4.72
N ASP A 459 -35.16 10.89 3.46
CA ASP A 459 -34.78 12.20 2.92
C ASP A 459 -35.26 12.27 1.46
N GLY A 460 -36.49 12.77 1.27
CA GLY A 460 -37.16 12.76 -0.03
C GLY A 460 -37.42 11.34 -0.53
N ASP A 461 -36.87 11.02 -1.69
CA ASP A 461 -36.93 9.71 -2.36
C ASP A 461 -35.73 8.81 -2.03
N ALA A 462 -34.91 9.17 -1.05
CA ALA A 462 -33.72 8.46 -0.62
C ALA A 462 -33.76 8.19 0.91
N LEU A 463 -32.78 7.43 1.37
CA LEU A 463 -32.50 7.24 2.80
C LEU A 463 -31.15 7.89 3.13
N VAL A 464 -30.99 8.34 4.36
CA VAL A 464 -29.70 8.78 4.89
C VAL A 464 -29.37 7.95 6.14
N LEU A 465 -28.23 7.29 6.11
CA LEU A 465 -27.64 6.59 7.25
C LEU A 465 -26.65 7.53 7.95
N ASP A 466 -26.97 7.91 9.16
CA ASP A 466 -26.22 8.82 10.03
C ASP A 466 -25.31 7.98 10.93
N LEU A 467 -23.99 7.99 10.70
CA LEU A 467 -23.01 7.27 11.51
C LEU A 467 -22.64 8.14 12.72
N GLN A 468 -23.26 7.88 13.87
CA GLN A 468 -23.19 8.77 15.04
C GLN A 468 -21.78 8.86 15.66
N GLY A 469 -21.01 7.76 15.65
CA GLY A 469 -19.65 7.76 16.15
C GLY A 469 -18.69 8.57 15.29
N PRO A 470 -18.55 8.24 14.00
CA PRO A 470 -17.71 8.98 13.06
C PRO A 470 -18.24 10.37 12.69
N GLY A 471 -19.56 10.59 12.76
CA GLY A 471 -20.21 11.87 12.41
C GLY A 471 -20.46 12.05 10.90
N SER A 472 -20.16 11.04 10.07
CA SER A 472 -20.44 11.06 8.64
C SER A 472 -21.86 10.61 8.32
N GLN A 473 -22.36 11.05 7.18
CA GLN A 473 -23.67 10.68 6.65
C GLN A 473 -23.51 10.02 5.29
N LEU A 474 -24.26 8.94 5.07
CA LEU A 474 -24.30 8.19 3.82
C LEU A 474 -25.69 8.31 3.19
N LYS A 475 -25.77 8.88 1.99
CA LYS A 475 -26.99 8.91 1.19
C LYS A 475 -27.16 7.58 0.48
N LEU A 476 -28.34 6.97 0.63
CA LEU A 476 -28.71 5.70 0.04
C LEU A 476 -29.77 5.97 -1.01
N GLU A 477 -29.45 5.78 -2.29
CA GLU A 477 -30.35 6.06 -3.41
C GLU A 477 -30.86 4.75 -4.01
N PRO A 478 -32.18 4.59 -4.25
CA PRO A 478 -32.74 3.37 -4.83
C PRO A 478 -32.06 2.98 -6.15
N TRP A 479 -31.64 1.71 -6.26
CA TRP A 479 -30.96 1.20 -7.44
C TRP A 479 -31.74 0.04 -8.10
N ASP A 480 -32.07 -1.04 -7.34
CA ASP A 480 -32.87 -2.16 -7.82
C ASP A 480 -33.50 -2.92 -6.64
N GLY A 481 -34.83 -2.82 -6.48
CA GLY A 481 -35.58 -3.52 -5.41
C GLY A 481 -35.09 -3.15 -4.01
N ASP A 482 -34.50 -4.11 -3.30
CA ASP A 482 -33.96 -3.97 -1.96
C ASP A 482 -32.48 -3.46 -1.93
N VAL A 483 -31.91 -3.13 -3.08
CA VAL A 483 -30.53 -2.63 -3.22
C VAL A 483 -30.51 -1.14 -3.50
N PHE A 484 -29.67 -0.43 -2.76
CA PHE A 484 -29.45 1.02 -2.87
C PHE A 484 -27.96 1.28 -3.16
N THR A 485 -27.65 2.32 -3.93
CA THR A 485 -26.29 2.83 -4.04
C THR A 485 -25.97 3.75 -2.87
N VAL A 486 -24.68 3.87 -2.54
CA VAL A 486 -24.19 4.64 -1.41
C VAL A 486 -23.28 5.79 -1.85
N ARG A 487 -23.47 6.99 -1.27
CA ARG A 487 -22.59 8.15 -1.41
C ARG A 487 -22.35 8.81 -0.06
N VAL A 488 -21.14 9.35 0.14
CA VAL A 488 -20.87 10.22 1.28
C VAL A 488 -21.59 11.56 1.08
N VAL A 489 -22.30 12.05 2.09
CA VAL A 489 -22.93 13.37 2.06
C VAL A 489 -21.86 14.45 2.27
N ALA A 490 -21.77 15.38 1.32
CA ALA A 490 -20.85 16.52 1.38
C ALA A 490 -21.28 17.50 2.49
N ARG A 491 -20.80 17.31 3.72
CA ARG A 491 -21.14 18.14 4.87
C ARG A 491 -19.94 18.30 5.80
N GLY A 492 -19.61 19.55 6.16
CA GLY A 492 -18.49 19.86 7.06
C GLY A 492 -17.17 19.28 6.55
N ALA A 493 -16.43 18.58 7.41
CA ALA A 493 -15.16 17.95 7.03
C ALA A 493 -15.30 16.84 5.98
N PHE A 494 -16.50 16.27 5.79
CA PHE A 494 -16.77 15.24 4.78
C PHE A 494 -17.04 15.79 3.38
N THR A 495 -17.13 17.12 3.20
CA THR A 495 -17.18 17.73 1.87
C THR A 495 -15.97 17.33 1.03
N ALA A 496 -14.77 17.46 1.60
CA ALA A 496 -13.54 17.05 0.92
C ALA A 496 -13.52 15.53 0.62
N VAL A 497 -14.03 14.68 1.52
CA VAL A 497 -14.13 13.23 1.28
C VAL A 497 -15.06 12.93 0.10
N ALA A 498 -16.24 13.55 0.07
CA ALA A 498 -17.22 13.34 -1.00
C ALA A 498 -16.68 13.83 -2.38
N GLU A 499 -15.97 14.95 -2.41
CA GLU A 499 -15.32 15.48 -3.63
C GLU A 499 -14.21 14.55 -4.13
N ASN A 500 -13.38 14.04 -3.23
CA ASN A 500 -12.32 13.08 -3.54
C ASN A 500 -12.87 11.75 -4.08
N MET A 501 -13.95 11.22 -3.48
CA MET A 501 -14.63 10.01 -4.00
C MET A 501 -15.31 10.25 -5.35
N GLY A 502 -15.67 11.48 -5.64
CA GLY A 502 -16.26 11.88 -6.92
C GLY A 502 -17.74 11.50 -7.08
N PRO A 503 -18.28 11.65 -8.31
CA PRO A 503 -19.71 11.52 -8.57
C PRO A 503 -20.21 10.07 -8.60
N ARG A 504 -19.33 9.07 -8.72
CA ARG A 504 -19.73 7.65 -8.72
C ARG A 504 -20.14 7.23 -7.31
N PRO A 505 -21.13 6.33 -7.15
CA PRO A 505 -21.38 5.70 -5.85
C PRO A 505 -20.13 4.99 -5.33
N GLY A 506 -19.91 5.00 -4.02
CA GLY A 506 -18.79 4.30 -3.38
C GLY A 506 -19.11 2.85 -3.01
N GLY A 507 -20.36 2.39 -3.23
CA GLY A 507 -20.76 1.05 -2.86
C GLY A 507 -22.27 0.83 -2.94
N PHE A 508 -22.70 -0.28 -2.34
CA PHE A 508 -24.11 -0.68 -2.27
C PHE A 508 -24.55 -0.94 -0.83
N VAL A 509 -25.84 -0.73 -0.60
CA VAL A 509 -26.55 -1.24 0.60
C VAL A 509 -27.64 -2.18 0.15
N GLN A 510 -27.66 -3.38 0.72
CA GLN A 510 -28.78 -4.31 0.61
C GLN A 510 -29.62 -4.29 1.89
N LEU A 511 -30.94 -4.14 1.72
CA LEU A 511 -31.90 -4.20 2.81
C LEU A 511 -32.35 -5.65 3.04
N GLN A 512 -32.21 -6.16 4.26
CA GLN A 512 -32.75 -7.45 4.64
C GLN A 512 -34.04 -7.24 5.44
N ILE A 513 -35.15 -7.44 4.74
CA ILE A 513 -36.51 -7.23 5.26
C ILE A 513 -37.07 -8.59 5.66
N ASP A 514 -37.66 -8.67 6.84
CA ASP A 514 -38.29 -9.90 7.35
C ASP A 514 -39.69 -10.15 6.71
N LYS A 515 -40.30 -11.29 7.05
CA LYS A 515 -41.62 -11.70 6.55
C LYS A 515 -42.74 -10.71 6.88
N ASP A 516 -42.55 -9.86 7.90
CA ASP A 516 -43.54 -8.89 8.35
C ASP A 516 -43.29 -7.48 7.73
N GLY A 517 -42.37 -7.41 6.75
CA GLY A 517 -42.00 -6.17 6.04
C GLY A 517 -41.10 -5.23 6.84
N LYS A 518 -40.51 -5.70 7.97
CA LYS A 518 -39.66 -4.91 8.84
C LYS A 518 -38.18 -5.07 8.46
N LEU A 519 -37.50 -3.96 8.30
CA LEU A 519 -36.06 -3.97 8.06
C LEU A 519 -35.29 -4.42 9.31
N GLY A 520 -34.59 -5.53 9.23
CA GLY A 520 -33.75 -6.07 10.31
C GLY A 520 -32.28 -5.75 10.18
N VAL A 521 -31.75 -5.79 8.95
CA VAL A 521 -30.32 -5.60 8.67
C VAL A 521 -30.11 -4.73 7.44
N LEU A 522 -29.16 -3.79 7.54
CA LEU A 522 -28.55 -3.09 6.41
C LEU A 522 -27.18 -3.71 6.16
N ARG A 523 -26.95 -4.28 5.00
CA ARG A 523 -25.65 -4.79 4.57
C ARG A 523 -25.00 -3.79 3.64
N LEU A 524 -24.08 -3.00 4.17
CA LEU A 524 -23.31 -2.01 3.44
C LEU A 524 -22.04 -2.65 2.89
N SER A 525 -21.79 -2.51 1.58
CA SER A 525 -20.58 -2.99 0.91
C SER A 525 -19.97 -1.86 0.10
N PHE A 526 -18.68 -1.62 0.29
CA PHE A 526 -17.91 -0.66 -0.50
C PHE A 526 -17.17 -1.35 -1.65
N GLU A 527 -16.59 -0.56 -2.57
CA GLU A 527 -15.83 -1.10 -3.73
C GLU A 527 -14.59 -1.92 -3.32
N ASP A 528 -14.08 -1.75 -2.09
CA ASP A 528 -12.97 -2.53 -1.53
C ASP A 528 -13.34 -3.98 -1.18
N GLY A 529 -14.60 -4.38 -1.40
CA GLY A 529 -15.11 -5.70 -1.09
C GLY A 529 -15.43 -5.93 0.39
N GLN A 530 -15.30 -4.92 1.25
CA GLN A 530 -15.69 -5.02 2.66
C GLN A 530 -17.22 -4.89 2.80
N ALA A 531 -17.79 -5.70 3.70
CA ALA A 531 -19.21 -5.67 4.02
C ALA A 531 -19.43 -5.42 5.51
N TYR A 532 -20.31 -4.47 5.81
CA TYR A 532 -20.66 -4.06 7.18
C TYR A 532 -22.16 -4.28 7.41
N GLU A 533 -22.50 -5.11 8.38
CA GLU A 533 -23.88 -5.33 8.78
C GLU A 533 -24.29 -4.39 9.91
N PHE A 534 -25.27 -3.56 9.65
CA PHE A 534 -25.94 -2.73 10.64
C PHE A 534 -27.24 -3.43 11.04
N ARG A 535 -27.35 -3.86 12.29
CA ARG A 535 -28.52 -4.54 12.83
C ARG A 535 -29.42 -3.55 13.55
N ARG A 536 -30.73 -3.67 13.35
CA ARG A 536 -31.73 -2.84 14.02
C ARG A 536 -31.64 -3.06 15.54
N GLU A 537 -31.68 -1.97 16.34
CA GLU A 537 -31.75 -1.99 17.81
C GLU A 537 -33.17 -2.36 18.31
#